data_3c292835c38329ff73a88cf8a44f3702
#
_entry.id   3c292835c38329ff73a88cf8a44f3702
#
_cell.length_a   1.000
_cell.length_b   1.000
_cell.length_c   1.000
_cell.angle_alpha   90.00
_cell.angle_beta   90.00
_cell.angle_gamma   90.00
#
_symmetry.space_group_name_H-M   'P 1'
#
loop_
_entity.id
_entity.type
_entity.pdbx_description
1 polymer ?
#
loop_
_entity_poly.entity_id
_entity_poly.type
_entity_poly.pdbx_seq_one_letter_code
_entity_poly.pdbx_strand_id
1 'polypeptide(L)'
;MLRRWVRAGDSVEWFAAGFPGAAPAAVLDGIRIVRAGRQWSVHAQAVRRYRGRLAGRFDRVIDEVNTMPFFTPLWADIPASLLIFQLAREVWWYESRFPISAIGYALEPWYLRLYRDTNAYTISASTRDDLRSLGWRAPITVIPIGIEEVAVEPVGRSAVPTFLYVGRLAPSKRVHDIVKAFYDFQASGPPGRLSLIGDGPLAYVRRLRRLVSSLGIEHAVEFCGRLPVAEKHRRMAQAMALLMTSVREGWGLVVTEAGACGTPALVYDVPGLRDSVRHQESGLIVSPSPSHLASAMRRLVADPPLQQRLAAGARAWSQTFSLDHSAQVLRAAMIASTE
;
A
#
# COMPACT_ATOMS: atom_id res chain seq x y z
N MET A 1 6.38 -0.65 -13.33
CA MET A 1 6.68 -1.99 -13.88
C MET A 1 6.39 -2.07 -15.38
N LEU A 2 5.18 -1.83 -15.88
CA LEU A 2 4.81 -1.99 -17.30
C LEU A 2 5.68 -1.19 -18.29
N ARG A 3 6.10 0.04 -17.95
CA ARG A 3 7.05 0.84 -18.78
C ARG A 3 8.36 0.10 -19.06
N ARG A 4 8.83 -0.69 -18.10
CA ARG A 4 10.07 -1.47 -18.22
C ARG A 4 9.89 -2.68 -19.14
N TRP A 5 8.72 -3.27 -19.12
CA TRP A 5 8.38 -4.35 -20.04
C TRP A 5 8.30 -3.85 -21.48
N VAL A 6 7.65 -2.71 -21.71
CA VAL A 6 7.63 -2.08 -23.05
C VAL A 6 9.05 -1.78 -23.54
N ARG A 7 9.94 -1.28 -22.68
CA ARG A 7 11.35 -1.07 -23.03
C ARG A 7 12.11 -2.37 -23.32
N ALA A 8 11.66 -3.48 -22.75
CA ALA A 8 12.20 -4.82 -23.03
C ALA A 8 11.59 -5.47 -24.29
N GLY A 9 10.74 -4.76 -25.03
CA GLY A 9 10.13 -5.22 -26.29
C GLY A 9 8.75 -5.87 -26.14
N ASP A 10 8.17 -5.91 -24.92
CA ASP A 10 6.83 -6.47 -24.73
C ASP A 10 5.75 -5.48 -25.20
N SER A 11 4.68 -6.02 -25.82
CA SER A 11 3.48 -5.25 -26.15
C SER A 11 2.48 -5.31 -24.99
N VAL A 12 2.14 -4.15 -24.44
CA VAL A 12 1.28 -4.07 -23.25
C VAL A 12 0.00 -3.28 -23.56
N GLU A 13 -1.15 -3.90 -23.34
CA GLU A 13 -2.43 -3.20 -23.31
C GLU A 13 -3.02 -3.24 -21.90
N TRP A 14 -3.36 -2.08 -21.35
CA TRP A 14 -4.00 -1.95 -20.04
C TRP A 14 -5.47 -1.61 -20.21
N PHE A 15 -6.36 -2.51 -19.82
CA PHE A 15 -7.80 -2.29 -19.81
C PHE A 15 -8.29 -1.82 -18.43
N ALA A 16 -9.08 -0.77 -18.38
CA ALA A 16 -9.60 -0.20 -17.13
C ALA A 16 -11.01 0.37 -17.31
N ALA A 17 -11.67 0.67 -16.19
CA ALA A 17 -12.92 1.43 -16.19
C ALA A 17 -12.68 2.88 -16.65
N GLY A 18 -13.66 3.45 -17.33
CA GLY A 18 -13.67 4.88 -17.64
C GLY A 18 -14.04 5.73 -16.42
N PHE A 19 -13.58 6.97 -16.42
CA PHE A 19 -13.94 8.00 -15.44
C PHE A 19 -14.23 9.34 -16.16
N PRO A 20 -14.95 10.27 -15.53
CA PRO A 20 -15.28 11.55 -16.13
C PRO A 20 -14.04 12.30 -16.64
N GLY A 21 -14.07 12.76 -17.90
CA GLY A 21 -12.95 13.46 -18.55
C GLY A 21 -11.85 12.57 -19.12
N ALA A 22 -11.90 11.24 -18.90
CA ALA A 22 -10.90 10.35 -19.47
C ALA A 22 -11.19 9.99 -20.93
N ALA A 23 -10.19 10.07 -21.78
CA ALA A 23 -10.27 9.57 -23.16
C ALA A 23 -10.50 8.03 -23.16
N PRO A 24 -11.33 7.51 -24.09
CA PRO A 24 -11.58 6.06 -24.20
C PRO A 24 -10.33 5.24 -24.48
N ALA A 25 -9.34 5.83 -25.14
CA ALA A 25 -8.04 5.21 -25.37
C ALA A 25 -6.93 6.28 -25.26
N ALA A 26 -5.76 5.83 -24.82
CA ALA A 26 -4.54 6.64 -24.72
C ALA A 26 -3.32 5.75 -24.87
N VAL A 27 -2.18 6.34 -25.21
CA VAL A 27 -0.87 5.70 -25.13
C VAL A 27 -0.05 6.48 -24.12
N LEU A 28 0.49 5.80 -23.13
CA LEU A 28 1.36 6.39 -22.10
C LEU A 28 2.61 5.54 -21.99
N ASP A 29 3.75 6.12 -22.29
CA ASP A 29 5.06 5.43 -22.24
C ASP A 29 5.08 4.10 -23.04
N GLY A 30 4.42 4.07 -24.21
CA GLY A 30 4.30 2.88 -25.04
C GLY A 30 3.22 1.88 -24.60
N ILE A 31 2.60 2.06 -23.43
CA ILE A 31 1.51 1.24 -22.93
C ILE A 31 0.20 1.74 -23.57
N ARG A 32 -0.52 0.85 -24.23
CA ARG A 32 -1.85 1.14 -24.76
C ARG A 32 -2.89 1.03 -23.66
N ILE A 33 -3.48 2.16 -23.26
CA ILE A 33 -4.53 2.19 -22.24
C ILE A 33 -5.88 2.24 -22.95
N VAL A 34 -6.79 1.35 -22.60
CA VAL A 34 -8.16 1.32 -23.11
C VAL A 34 -9.14 1.37 -21.96
N ARG A 35 -10.12 2.26 -22.05
CA ARG A 35 -11.13 2.46 -21.00
C ARG A 35 -12.51 2.18 -21.54
N ALA A 36 -13.27 1.31 -20.85
CA ALA A 36 -14.66 1.05 -21.18
C ALA A 36 -15.46 0.66 -19.93
N GLY A 37 -16.73 1.03 -19.94
CA GLY A 37 -17.60 0.80 -18.78
C GLY A 37 -17.31 1.71 -17.60
N ARG A 38 -18.01 1.47 -16.51
CA ARG A 38 -17.87 2.13 -15.21
C ARG A 38 -17.62 1.02 -14.15
N GLN A 39 -17.50 1.41 -12.89
CA GLN A 39 -17.20 0.52 -11.77
C GLN A 39 -17.87 -0.87 -11.83
N TRP A 40 -19.14 -0.96 -12.21
CA TRP A 40 -19.89 -2.23 -12.26
C TRP A 40 -19.98 -2.85 -13.66
N SER A 41 -19.86 -2.07 -14.73
CA SER A 41 -20.00 -2.58 -16.11
C SER A 41 -18.65 -2.90 -16.78
N VAL A 42 -17.53 -2.54 -16.17
CA VAL A 42 -16.18 -2.78 -16.71
C VAL A 42 -15.91 -4.27 -16.93
N HIS A 43 -16.39 -5.13 -16.05
CA HIS A 43 -16.21 -6.58 -16.14
C HIS A 43 -16.85 -7.16 -17.42
N ALA A 44 -18.11 -6.81 -17.68
CA ALA A 44 -18.79 -7.23 -18.92
C ALA A 44 -18.12 -6.65 -20.18
N GLN A 45 -17.62 -5.41 -20.09
CA GLN A 45 -16.89 -4.79 -21.21
C GLN A 45 -15.53 -5.48 -21.46
N ALA A 46 -14.85 -5.96 -20.42
CA ALA A 46 -13.63 -6.73 -20.56
C ALA A 46 -13.85 -8.02 -21.37
N VAL A 47 -14.86 -8.82 -20.99
CA VAL A 47 -15.25 -10.05 -21.68
C VAL A 47 -15.61 -9.77 -23.15
N ARG A 48 -16.49 -8.76 -23.39
CA ARG A 48 -16.92 -8.40 -24.74
C ARG A 48 -15.75 -7.95 -25.61
N ARG A 49 -14.85 -7.14 -25.06
CA ARG A 49 -13.68 -6.65 -25.77
C ARG A 49 -12.72 -7.80 -26.11
N TYR A 50 -12.44 -8.67 -25.14
CA TYR A 50 -11.54 -9.80 -25.34
C TYR A 50 -12.05 -10.69 -26.46
N ARG A 51 -13.28 -11.18 -26.37
CA ARG A 51 -13.88 -12.07 -27.37
C ARG A 51 -14.03 -11.44 -28.75
N GLY A 52 -14.30 -10.15 -28.82
CA GLY A 52 -14.55 -9.47 -30.06
C GLY A 52 -13.31 -8.91 -30.78
N ARG A 53 -12.21 -8.64 -30.06
CA ARG A 53 -11.07 -7.91 -30.63
C ARG A 53 -9.68 -8.40 -30.21
N LEU A 54 -9.55 -9.12 -29.12
CA LEU A 54 -8.27 -9.43 -28.49
C LEU A 54 -7.92 -10.92 -28.50
N ALA A 55 -8.88 -11.81 -28.73
CA ALA A 55 -8.64 -13.24 -28.84
C ALA A 55 -7.53 -13.50 -29.90
N GLY A 56 -6.51 -14.27 -29.51
CA GLY A 56 -5.36 -14.58 -30.34
C GLY A 56 -4.35 -13.43 -30.55
N ARG A 57 -4.49 -12.29 -29.88
CA ARG A 57 -3.58 -11.14 -30.01
C ARG A 57 -2.58 -11.00 -28.88
N PHE A 58 -2.77 -11.70 -27.80
CA PHE A 58 -1.90 -11.66 -26.62
C PHE A 58 -1.55 -13.09 -26.21
N ASP A 59 -0.37 -13.22 -25.66
CA ASP A 59 0.12 -14.49 -25.15
C ASP A 59 -0.36 -14.75 -23.72
N ARG A 60 -0.76 -13.69 -22.99
CA ARG A 60 -1.13 -13.76 -21.57
C ARG A 60 -2.11 -12.66 -21.17
N VAL A 61 -2.86 -12.94 -20.10
CA VAL A 61 -3.67 -11.95 -19.40
C VAL A 61 -3.31 -11.93 -17.92
N ILE A 62 -3.19 -10.72 -17.35
CA ILE A 62 -3.05 -10.49 -15.91
C ILE A 62 -4.34 -9.88 -15.41
N ASP A 63 -4.96 -10.55 -14.45
CA ASP A 63 -6.12 -10.03 -13.72
C ASP A 63 -5.63 -9.30 -12.47
N GLU A 64 -5.62 -7.96 -12.52
CA GLU A 64 -5.22 -7.12 -11.40
C GLU A 64 -6.40 -6.89 -10.47
N VAL A 65 -6.35 -7.48 -9.29
CA VAL A 65 -7.44 -7.42 -8.31
C VAL A 65 -7.18 -6.33 -7.28
N ASN A 66 -8.04 -5.31 -7.31
CA ASN A 66 -8.10 -4.32 -6.23
C ASN A 66 -9.19 -4.69 -5.20
N THR A 67 -10.37 -5.08 -5.66
CA THR A 67 -11.50 -5.51 -4.80
C THR A 67 -12.19 -6.71 -5.42
N MET A 68 -12.65 -6.62 -6.65
CA MET A 68 -13.32 -7.68 -7.38
C MET A 68 -12.52 -7.99 -8.66
N PRO A 69 -12.19 -9.27 -8.95
CA PRO A 69 -11.47 -9.67 -10.14
C PRO A 69 -12.32 -9.58 -11.40
N PHE A 70 -11.67 -9.64 -12.56
CA PHE A 70 -12.35 -9.73 -13.86
C PHE A 70 -12.83 -11.15 -14.20
N PHE A 71 -12.57 -12.13 -13.36
CA PHE A 71 -12.94 -13.54 -13.56
C PHE A 71 -12.34 -14.14 -14.82
N THR A 72 -11.11 -13.78 -15.15
CA THR A 72 -10.39 -14.21 -16.36
C THR A 72 -10.33 -15.72 -16.54
N PRO A 73 -10.20 -16.59 -15.51
CA PRO A 73 -10.22 -18.04 -15.70
C PRO A 73 -11.51 -18.60 -16.31
N LEU A 74 -12.62 -17.84 -16.27
CA LEU A 74 -13.90 -18.29 -16.79
C LEU A 74 -14.12 -17.95 -18.28
N TRP A 75 -13.29 -17.08 -18.87
CA TRP A 75 -13.57 -16.58 -20.22
C TRP A 75 -12.34 -16.32 -21.08
N ALA A 76 -11.13 -16.26 -20.52
CA ALA A 76 -9.91 -16.16 -21.31
C ALA A 76 -9.47 -17.55 -21.79
N ASP A 77 -9.09 -17.65 -23.06
CA ASP A 77 -8.60 -18.85 -23.72
C ASP A 77 -7.05 -18.91 -23.77
N ILE A 78 -6.40 -17.95 -23.12
CA ILE A 78 -4.95 -17.86 -22.97
C ILE A 78 -4.56 -17.93 -21.49
N PRO A 79 -3.29 -18.25 -21.16
CA PRO A 79 -2.83 -18.31 -19.78
C PRO A 79 -3.16 -17.04 -19.00
N ALA A 80 -3.96 -17.20 -17.95
CA ALA A 80 -4.34 -16.13 -17.03
C ALA A 80 -3.47 -16.20 -15.76
N SER A 81 -3.15 -15.05 -15.20
CA SER A 81 -2.48 -14.92 -13.90
C SER A 81 -3.18 -13.88 -13.05
N LEU A 82 -3.17 -14.07 -11.74
CA LEU A 82 -3.71 -13.12 -10.79
C LEU A 82 -2.61 -12.20 -10.26
N LEU A 83 -2.84 -10.90 -10.26
CA LEU A 83 -2.01 -9.93 -9.52
C LEU A 83 -2.86 -9.33 -8.40
N ILE A 84 -2.49 -9.60 -7.16
CA ILE A 84 -3.22 -9.12 -5.98
C ILE A 84 -2.26 -8.61 -4.92
N PHE A 85 -2.42 -7.36 -4.52
CA PHE A 85 -1.53 -6.73 -3.55
C PHE A 85 -1.94 -7.03 -2.11
N GLN A 86 -3.23 -7.15 -1.85
CA GLN A 86 -3.81 -7.54 -0.56
C GLN A 86 -5.23 -8.07 -0.76
N LEU A 87 -5.70 -8.86 0.17
CA LEU A 87 -7.11 -9.16 0.31
C LEU A 87 -7.79 -7.98 1.01
N ALA A 88 -9.03 -7.67 0.66
CA ALA A 88 -9.76 -6.59 1.31
C ALA A 88 -10.17 -6.95 2.75
N ARG A 89 -10.69 -8.18 2.96
CA ARG A 89 -11.01 -8.72 4.29
C ARG A 89 -11.59 -7.67 5.25
N GLU A 90 -10.89 -7.37 6.36
CA GLU A 90 -11.32 -6.41 7.39
C GLU A 90 -11.55 -5.00 6.84
N VAL A 91 -10.88 -4.62 5.75
CA VAL A 91 -11.06 -3.30 5.09
C VAL A 91 -12.52 -3.07 4.68
N TRP A 92 -13.26 -4.14 4.30
CA TRP A 92 -14.67 -4.05 3.97
C TRP A 92 -15.50 -3.35 5.06
N TRP A 93 -15.22 -3.62 6.35
CA TRP A 93 -15.94 -3.04 7.49
C TRP A 93 -15.63 -1.57 7.71
N TYR A 94 -14.51 -1.09 7.21
CA TYR A 94 -14.06 0.29 7.38
C TYR A 94 -14.39 1.20 6.20
N GLU A 95 -14.39 0.64 4.98
CA GLU A 95 -14.53 1.43 3.75
C GLU A 95 -15.94 1.30 3.12
N SER A 96 -16.76 0.36 3.57
CA SER A 96 -18.11 0.13 3.04
C SER A 96 -19.15 0.14 4.15
N ARG A 97 -20.40 0.47 3.78
CA ARG A 97 -21.53 0.45 4.71
C ARG A 97 -22.21 -0.93 4.69
N PHE A 98 -22.83 -1.30 5.80
CA PHE A 98 -23.75 -2.44 5.85
C PHE A 98 -24.95 -2.21 4.90
N PRO A 99 -25.41 -3.22 4.13
CA PRO A 99 -24.95 -4.63 4.11
C PRO A 99 -23.78 -4.93 3.17
N ILE A 100 -23.29 -3.96 2.36
CA ILE A 100 -22.24 -4.15 1.36
C ILE A 100 -20.95 -4.68 2.01
N SER A 101 -20.61 -4.17 3.19
CA SER A 101 -19.43 -4.63 3.94
C SER A 101 -19.50 -6.12 4.28
N ALA A 102 -20.63 -6.59 4.76
CA ALA A 102 -20.84 -8.00 5.10
C ALA A 102 -20.83 -8.90 3.87
N ILE A 103 -21.50 -8.47 2.80
CA ILE A 103 -21.55 -9.19 1.52
C ILE A 103 -20.15 -9.29 0.93
N GLY A 104 -19.41 -8.18 0.85
CA GLY A 104 -18.05 -8.16 0.32
C GLY A 104 -17.12 -9.05 1.12
N TYR A 105 -17.14 -8.95 2.45
CA TYR A 105 -16.35 -9.80 3.35
C TYR A 105 -16.62 -11.29 3.17
N ALA A 106 -17.91 -11.67 3.02
CA ALA A 106 -18.33 -13.06 2.84
C ALA A 106 -17.99 -13.60 1.44
N LEU A 107 -18.18 -12.79 0.39
CA LEU A 107 -18.00 -13.24 -0.99
C LEU A 107 -16.53 -13.26 -1.42
N GLU A 108 -15.66 -12.44 -0.83
CA GLU A 108 -14.26 -12.36 -1.25
C GLU A 108 -13.55 -13.72 -1.27
N PRO A 109 -13.63 -14.59 -0.24
CA PRO A 109 -13.03 -15.91 -0.29
C PRO A 109 -13.60 -16.80 -1.41
N TRP A 110 -14.88 -16.65 -1.72
CA TRP A 110 -15.56 -17.47 -2.73
C TRP A 110 -15.08 -17.16 -4.14
N TYR A 111 -15.07 -15.88 -4.53
CA TYR A 111 -14.63 -15.54 -5.88
C TYR A 111 -13.11 -15.72 -6.05
N LEU A 112 -12.31 -15.56 -5.01
CA LEU A 112 -10.88 -15.84 -5.09
C LEU A 112 -10.58 -17.32 -5.28
N ARG A 113 -11.41 -18.23 -4.75
CA ARG A 113 -11.25 -19.68 -4.99
C ARG A 113 -11.37 -20.08 -6.45
N LEU A 114 -11.99 -19.28 -7.31
CA LEU A 114 -12.03 -19.53 -8.76
C LEU A 114 -10.63 -19.43 -9.39
N TYR A 115 -9.69 -18.77 -8.73
CA TYR A 115 -8.31 -18.60 -9.18
C TYR A 115 -7.32 -19.55 -8.50
N ARG A 116 -7.77 -20.46 -7.65
CA ARG A 116 -6.88 -21.31 -6.82
C ARG A 116 -5.86 -22.13 -7.61
N ASP A 117 -6.17 -22.41 -8.89
CA ASP A 117 -5.33 -23.15 -9.82
C ASP A 117 -4.61 -22.23 -10.83
N THR A 118 -4.68 -20.92 -10.61
CA THR A 118 -4.07 -19.87 -11.44
C THR A 118 -2.84 -19.31 -10.73
N ASN A 119 -1.74 -19.11 -11.45
CA ASN A 119 -0.54 -18.48 -10.91
C ASN A 119 -0.87 -17.12 -10.34
N ALA A 120 -0.40 -16.84 -9.11
CA ALA A 120 -0.65 -15.58 -8.44
C ALA A 120 0.65 -14.83 -8.18
N TYR A 121 0.56 -13.51 -8.32
CA TYR A 121 1.61 -12.56 -7.99
C TYR A 121 1.12 -11.65 -6.87
N THR A 122 1.92 -11.52 -5.84
CA THR A 122 1.63 -10.64 -4.71
C THR A 122 2.89 -9.89 -4.28
N ILE A 123 2.77 -8.96 -3.34
CA ILE A 123 3.89 -8.10 -2.92
C ILE A 123 4.29 -8.31 -1.46
N SER A 124 3.63 -9.24 -0.75
CA SER A 124 3.95 -9.54 0.65
C SER A 124 3.77 -11.02 0.98
N ALA A 125 4.53 -11.49 1.95
CA ALA A 125 4.38 -12.83 2.50
C ALA A 125 3.00 -13.01 3.17
N SER A 126 2.52 -11.99 3.88
CA SER A 126 1.18 -12.00 4.48
C SER A 126 0.07 -12.26 3.45
N THR A 127 0.12 -11.61 2.27
CA THR A 127 -0.88 -11.85 1.23
C THR A 127 -0.75 -13.24 0.61
N ARG A 128 0.48 -13.74 0.41
CA ARG A 128 0.72 -15.14 0.00
C ARG A 128 0.08 -16.11 0.99
N ASP A 129 0.28 -15.90 2.27
CA ASP A 129 -0.20 -16.80 3.33
C ASP A 129 -1.74 -16.73 3.44
N ASP A 130 -2.32 -15.55 3.26
CA ASP A 130 -3.78 -15.38 3.12
C ASP A 130 -4.33 -16.22 1.95
N LEU A 131 -3.72 -16.14 0.76
CA LEU A 131 -4.14 -16.94 -0.40
C LEU A 131 -3.99 -18.45 -0.14
N ARG A 132 -2.90 -18.88 0.50
CA ARG A 132 -2.70 -20.27 0.91
C ARG A 132 -3.80 -20.75 1.87
N SER A 133 -4.20 -19.90 2.83
CA SER A 133 -5.29 -20.21 3.76
C SER A 133 -6.64 -20.39 3.07
N LEU A 134 -6.84 -19.78 1.90
CA LEU A 134 -8.03 -19.95 1.05
C LEU A 134 -7.98 -21.23 0.18
N GLY A 135 -6.93 -22.03 0.29
CA GLY A 135 -6.76 -23.28 -0.48
C GLY A 135 -6.16 -23.06 -1.87
N TRP A 136 -5.33 -22.04 -2.05
CA TRP A 136 -4.60 -21.80 -3.30
C TRP A 136 -3.60 -22.91 -3.56
N ARG A 137 -3.65 -23.51 -4.76
CA ARG A 137 -2.83 -24.66 -5.16
C ARG A 137 -1.69 -24.30 -6.10
N ALA A 138 -1.95 -23.37 -7.02
CA ALA A 138 -0.96 -22.91 -7.99
C ALA A 138 0.22 -22.15 -7.32
N PRO A 139 1.33 -21.93 -8.03
CA PRO A 139 2.43 -21.10 -7.58
C PRO A 139 1.99 -19.69 -7.19
N ILE A 140 2.53 -19.19 -6.06
CA ILE A 140 2.36 -17.81 -5.63
C ILE A 140 3.75 -17.18 -5.54
N THR A 141 4.02 -16.19 -6.39
CA THR A 141 5.29 -15.46 -6.39
C THR A 141 5.13 -14.17 -5.61
N VAL A 142 5.96 -13.97 -4.60
CA VAL A 142 6.07 -12.69 -3.89
C VAL A 142 7.07 -11.81 -4.62
N ILE A 143 6.60 -10.68 -5.13
CA ILE A 143 7.40 -9.72 -5.88
C ILE A 143 7.90 -8.66 -4.91
N PRO A 144 9.22 -8.41 -4.80
CA PRO A 144 9.74 -7.32 -4.01
C PRO A 144 9.28 -5.99 -4.63
N ILE A 145 8.37 -5.28 -3.97
CA ILE A 145 7.80 -4.06 -4.54
C ILE A 145 8.73 -2.86 -4.30
N GLY A 146 9.31 -2.35 -5.38
CA GLY A 146 10.16 -1.17 -5.35
C GLY A 146 9.38 0.13 -5.36
N ILE A 147 10.10 1.19 -5.01
CA ILE A 147 9.66 2.59 -5.11
C ILE A 147 10.48 3.31 -6.18
N GLU A 148 10.02 4.45 -6.62
CA GLU A 148 10.85 5.36 -7.41
C GLU A 148 11.98 5.90 -6.55
N GLU A 149 13.08 6.28 -7.19
CA GLU A 149 14.24 6.82 -6.50
C GLU A 149 13.86 8.06 -5.69
N VAL A 150 14.21 8.04 -4.41
CA VAL A 150 13.93 9.12 -3.48
C VAL A 150 15.19 9.99 -3.36
N ALA A 151 15.16 11.12 -4.06
CA ALA A 151 16.20 12.15 -3.90
C ALA A 151 15.85 13.00 -2.66
N VAL A 152 16.68 12.93 -1.64
CA VAL A 152 16.58 13.79 -0.44
C VAL A 152 17.91 14.48 -0.24
N GLU A 153 17.88 15.80 -0.21
CA GLU A 153 19.03 16.58 0.25
C GLU A 153 19.29 16.26 1.74
N PRO A 154 20.55 16.22 2.17
CA PRO A 154 20.88 16.04 3.58
C PRO A 154 20.23 17.16 4.42
N VAL A 155 19.20 16.81 5.19
CA VAL A 155 18.57 17.73 6.15
C VAL A 155 18.75 17.18 7.55
N GLY A 156 19.06 18.06 8.49
CA GLY A 156 19.11 17.72 9.90
C GLY A 156 17.73 17.28 10.42
N ARG A 157 17.71 16.36 11.36
CA ARG A 157 16.49 15.99 12.08
C ARG A 157 15.97 17.18 12.87
N SER A 158 14.66 17.22 13.08
CA SER A 158 14.04 18.20 13.96
C SER A 158 14.59 18.07 15.39
N ALA A 159 14.92 19.20 16.02
CA ALA A 159 15.32 19.23 17.42
C ALA A 159 14.17 18.83 18.36
N VAL A 160 12.92 19.05 17.95
CA VAL A 160 11.73 18.59 18.66
C VAL A 160 11.32 17.23 18.11
N PRO A 161 11.05 16.22 18.95
CA PRO A 161 10.55 14.93 18.50
C PRO A 161 9.35 15.08 17.56
N THR A 162 9.55 14.80 16.28
CA THR A 162 8.53 14.96 15.25
C THR A 162 8.17 13.63 14.66
N PHE A 163 6.91 13.26 14.77
CA PHE A 163 6.34 12.06 14.18
C PHE A 163 5.47 12.45 12.99
N LEU A 164 5.38 11.53 12.00
CA LEU A 164 4.51 11.80 10.87
C LEU A 164 3.68 10.57 10.49
N TYR A 165 2.55 10.85 9.90
CA TYR A 165 1.75 9.91 9.14
C TYR A 165 1.69 10.40 7.69
N VAL A 166 1.81 9.49 6.75
CA VAL A 166 1.66 9.79 5.32
C VAL A 166 0.73 8.78 4.68
N GLY A 167 -0.35 9.26 4.09
CA GLY A 167 -1.31 8.42 3.42
C GLY A 167 -2.73 8.99 3.37
N ARG A 168 -3.65 8.22 2.82
CA ARG A 168 -5.05 8.60 2.79
C ARG A 168 -5.62 8.64 4.21
N LEU A 169 -6.23 9.75 4.60
CA LEU A 169 -6.94 9.88 5.87
C LEU A 169 -8.28 9.16 5.80
N ALA A 170 -8.27 7.84 6.08
CA ALA A 170 -9.41 6.96 5.92
C ALA A 170 -9.61 6.08 7.17
N PRO A 171 -10.86 5.60 7.44
CA PRO A 171 -11.13 4.76 8.60
C PRO A 171 -10.24 3.52 8.68
N SER A 172 -9.98 2.85 7.56
CA SER A 172 -9.12 1.66 7.48
C SER A 172 -7.65 1.93 7.84
N LYS A 173 -7.20 3.20 7.78
CA LYS A 173 -5.85 3.60 8.18
C LYS A 173 -5.72 3.89 9.68
N ARG A 174 -6.84 3.95 10.41
CA ARG A 174 -6.90 4.13 11.87
C ARG A 174 -6.05 5.31 12.38
N VAL A 175 -6.03 6.42 11.61
CA VAL A 175 -5.23 7.63 11.98
C VAL A 175 -5.65 8.19 13.35
N HIS A 176 -6.88 7.93 13.79
CA HIS A 176 -7.34 8.27 15.14
C HIS A 176 -6.54 7.56 16.24
N ASP A 177 -5.98 6.37 15.97
CA ASP A 177 -5.10 5.70 16.93
C ASP A 177 -3.74 6.40 17.03
N ILE A 178 -3.23 6.93 15.90
CA ILE A 178 -2.01 7.76 15.91
C ILE A 178 -2.21 9.00 16.77
N VAL A 179 -3.35 9.68 16.61
CA VAL A 179 -3.69 10.87 17.41
C VAL A 179 -3.76 10.53 18.92
N LYS A 180 -4.40 9.42 19.28
CA LYS A 180 -4.46 8.95 20.67
C LYS A 180 -3.09 8.58 21.21
N ALA A 181 -2.30 7.83 20.42
CA ALA A 181 -0.94 7.45 20.82
C ALA A 181 -0.04 8.68 21.02
N PHE A 182 -0.19 9.68 20.16
CA PHE A 182 0.56 10.94 20.31
C PHE A 182 0.14 11.73 21.55
N TYR A 183 -1.15 11.77 21.87
CA TYR A 183 -1.63 12.32 23.14
C TYR A 183 -1.02 11.60 24.35
N ASP A 184 -1.06 10.27 24.37
CA ASP A 184 -0.46 9.43 25.41
C ASP A 184 1.06 9.63 25.51
N PHE A 185 1.73 9.83 24.35
CA PHE A 185 3.16 10.14 24.31
C PHE A 185 3.45 11.48 24.99
N GLN A 186 2.68 12.54 24.69
CA GLN A 186 2.88 13.87 25.28
C GLN A 186 2.56 13.92 26.78
N ALA A 187 1.60 13.12 27.25
CA ALA A 187 1.22 13.10 28.65
C ALA A 187 2.36 12.66 29.62
N SER A 188 3.35 11.92 29.10
CA SER A 188 4.45 11.36 29.90
C SER A 188 5.83 11.41 29.22
N GLY A 189 5.92 12.15 28.10
CA GLY A 189 7.14 12.35 27.31
C GLY A 189 7.48 13.81 27.12
N PRO A 190 8.56 14.12 26.39
CA PRO A 190 8.88 15.50 26.04
C PRO A 190 7.86 16.07 25.05
N PRO A 191 7.76 17.42 24.95
CA PRO A 191 6.98 18.05 23.90
C PRO A 191 7.37 17.52 22.52
N GLY A 192 6.37 17.24 21.69
CA GLY A 192 6.57 16.69 20.35
C GLY A 192 5.65 17.34 19.32
N ARG A 193 5.81 16.95 18.06
CA ARG A 193 4.95 17.35 16.95
C ARG A 193 4.46 16.15 16.17
N LEU A 194 3.22 16.21 15.69
CA LEU A 194 2.63 15.21 14.81
C LEU A 194 2.18 15.87 13.50
N SER A 195 2.72 15.43 12.38
CA SER A 195 2.30 15.86 11.05
C SER A 195 1.47 14.78 10.36
N LEU A 196 0.24 15.11 9.97
CA LEU A 196 -0.68 14.24 9.23
C LEU A 196 -0.71 14.69 7.77
N ILE A 197 0.01 13.96 6.92
CA ILE A 197 0.19 14.29 5.49
C ILE A 197 -0.74 13.42 4.66
N GLY A 198 -1.62 14.04 3.91
CA GLY A 198 -2.58 13.42 3.00
C GLY A 198 -3.99 13.95 3.16
N ASP A 199 -4.88 13.43 2.32
CA ASP A 199 -6.29 13.80 2.28
C ASP A 199 -7.19 12.58 2.50
N GLY A 200 -8.46 12.84 2.73
CA GLY A 200 -9.46 11.80 2.87
C GLY A 200 -10.90 12.34 2.86
N PRO A 201 -11.90 11.48 3.09
CA PRO A 201 -13.28 11.91 3.19
C PRO A 201 -13.46 12.99 4.27
N LEU A 202 -14.11 14.09 3.90
CA LEU A 202 -14.30 15.26 4.78
C LEU A 202 -14.90 14.90 6.14
N ALA A 203 -15.81 13.94 6.18
CA ALA A 203 -16.42 13.48 7.44
C ALA A 203 -15.37 12.87 8.39
N TYR A 204 -14.44 12.08 7.88
CA TYR A 204 -13.39 11.47 8.68
C TYR A 204 -12.34 12.49 9.10
N VAL A 205 -11.93 13.38 8.20
CA VAL A 205 -11.00 14.47 8.54
C VAL A 205 -11.59 15.38 9.63
N ARG A 206 -12.88 15.74 9.53
CA ARG A 206 -13.58 16.50 10.59
C ARG A 206 -13.63 15.74 11.91
N ARG A 207 -13.81 14.41 11.88
CA ARG A 207 -13.76 13.58 13.10
C ARG A 207 -12.37 13.60 13.73
N LEU A 208 -11.30 13.51 12.94
CA LEU A 208 -9.92 13.59 13.43
C LEU A 208 -9.64 14.96 14.06
N ARG A 209 -10.04 16.06 13.41
CA ARG A 209 -9.87 17.42 13.96
C ARG A 209 -10.61 17.58 15.29
N ARG A 210 -11.86 17.09 15.40
CA ARG A 210 -12.62 17.10 16.66
C ARG A 210 -11.92 16.27 17.74
N LEU A 211 -11.33 15.13 17.39
CA LEU A 211 -10.56 14.32 18.35
C LEU A 211 -9.33 15.08 18.85
N VAL A 212 -8.57 15.71 17.95
CA VAL A 212 -7.39 16.53 18.31
C VAL A 212 -7.81 17.65 19.28
N SER A 213 -8.91 18.36 18.98
CA SER A 213 -9.44 19.44 19.85
C SER A 213 -9.95 18.91 21.19
N SER A 214 -10.67 17.80 21.22
CA SER A 214 -11.15 17.22 22.49
C SER A 214 -10.03 16.73 23.40
N LEU A 215 -8.83 16.49 22.84
CA LEU A 215 -7.63 16.11 23.58
C LEU A 215 -6.74 17.32 23.94
N GLY A 216 -7.05 18.54 23.46
CA GLY A 216 -6.31 19.76 23.74
C GLY A 216 -4.91 19.83 23.12
N ILE A 217 -4.68 19.10 22.02
CA ILE A 217 -3.35 18.97 21.39
C ILE A 217 -3.24 19.66 20.02
N GLU A 218 -4.14 20.61 19.70
CA GLU A 218 -4.16 21.33 18.42
C GLU A 218 -2.84 22.03 18.11
N HIS A 219 -2.18 22.55 19.14
CA HIS A 219 -0.90 23.26 19.04
C HIS A 219 0.26 22.36 18.58
N ALA A 220 0.12 21.04 18.69
CA ALA A 220 1.14 20.05 18.39
C ALA A 220 0.81 19.14 17.20
N VAL A 221 -0.40 19.23 16.63
CA VAL A 221 -0.86 18.38 15.51
C VAL A 221 -1.15 19.21 14.27
N GLU A 222 -0.41 18.97 13.19
CA GLU A 222 -0.57 19.65 11.91
C GLU A 222 -1.27 18.73 10.90
N PHE A 223 -2.36 19.21 10.27
CA PHE A 223 -3.00 18.59 9.12
C PHE A 223 -2.48 19.24 7.84
N CYS A 224 -1.51 18.62 7.20
CA CYS A 224 -0.75 19.21 6.09
C CYS A 224 -1.47 19.14 4.73
N GLY A 225 -2.56 18.33 4.62
CA GLY A 225 -3.11 18.01 3.29
C GLY A 225 -2.14 17.25 2.41
N ARG A 226 -2.34 17.30 1.09
CA ARG A 226 -1.38 16.74 0.13
C ARG A 226 -0.20 17.68 -0.03
N LEU A 227 0.99 17.13 0.04
CA LEU A 227 2.23 17.88 -0.19
C LEU A 227 2.87 17.47 -1.53
N PRO A 228 3.61 18.37 -2.18
CA PRO A 228 4.51 18.01 -3.27
C PRO A 228 5.50 16.92 -2.81
N VAL A 229 5.95 16.06 -3.73
CA VAL A 229 6.79 14.91 -3.43
C VAL A 229 8.08 15.33 -2.69
N ALA A 230 8.75 16.37 -3.16
CA ALA A 230 9.97 16.87 -2.54
C ALA A 230 9.75 17.32 -1.08
N GLU A 231 8.65 18.05 -0.81
CA GLU A 231 8.31 18.49 0.54
C GLU A 231 7.92 17.30 1.45
N LYS A 232 7.18 16.33 0.92
CA LYS A 232 6.88 15.08 1.62
C LYS A 232 8.18 14.37 2.05
N HIS A 233 9.13 14.21 1.13
CA HIS A 233 10.40 13.54 1.43
C HIS A 233 11.26 14.36 2.41
N ARG A 234 11.28 15.68 2.28
CA ARG A 234 11.98 16.56 3.22
C ARG A 234 11.42 16.38 4.64
N ARG A 235 10.08 16.39 4.80
CA ARG A 235 9.44 16.17 6.11
C ARG A 235 9.69 14.75 6.64
N MET A 236 9.72 13.74 5.76
CA MET A 236 10.13 12.39 6.15
C MET A 236 11.54 12.40 6.72
N ALA A 237 12.52 12.98 6.02
CA ALA A 237 13.92 13.01 6.47
C ALA A 237 14.13 13.74 7.80
N GLN A 238 13.31 14.76 8.11
CA GLN A 238 13.35 15.50 9.36
C GLN A 238 12.68 14.77 10.53
N ALA A 239 11.83 13.80 10.26
CA ALA A 239 11.03 13.15 11.28
C ALA A 239 11.83 12.09 12.07
N MET A 240 11.42 11.88 13.31
CA MET A 240 11.95 10.83 14.16
C MET A 240 11.46 9.44 13.73
N ALA A 241 10.19 9.34 13.37
CA ALA A 241 9.60 8.12 12.81
C ALA A 241 8.32 8.38 12.02
N LEU A 242 8.05 7.49 11.05
CA LEU A 242 6.75 7.32 10.40
C LEU A 242 5.86 6.44 11.28
N LEU A 243 4.59 6.80 11.44
CA LEU A 243 3.59 6.02 12.19
C LEU A 243 2.57 5.42 11.25
N MET A 244 2.34 4.09 11.34
CA MET A 244 1.35 3.39 10.50
C MET A 244 0.48 2.45 11.33
N THR A 245 -0.83 2.66 11.28
CA THR A 245 -1.83 1.98 12.13
C THR A 245 -2.95 1.31 11.34
N SER A 246 -2.76 1.11 10.05
CA SER A 246 -3.75 0.49 9.17
C SER A 246 -4.27 -0.84 9.73
N VAL A 247 -5.51 -1.21 9.40
CA VAL A 247 -6.04 -2.54 9.73
C VAL A 247 -5.39 -3.63 8.88
N ARG A 248 -4.97 -3.28 7.66
CA ARG A 248 -4.30 -4.14 6.68
C ARG A 248 -3.66 -3.29 5.60
N GLU A 249 -2.58 -3.76 5.03
CA GLU A 249 -1.90 -3.20 3.86
C GLU A 249 -1.47 -4.32 2.90
N GLY A 250 -1.18 -3.97 1.66
CA GLY A 250 -0.45 -4.86 0.75
C GLY A 250 1.04 -4.92 1.11
N TRP A 251 1.61 -3.74 1.38
CA TRP A 251 3.00 -3.55 1.79
C TRP A 251 3.17 -2.32 2.70
N GLY A 252 2.59 -1.20 2.29
CA GLY A 252 2.87 0.09 2.90
C GLY A 252 4.08 0.77 2.25
N LEU A 253 3.98 1.08 0.95
CA LEU A 253 5.08 1.71 0.18
C LEU A 253 5.67 2.94 0.87
N VAL A 254 4.86 3.68 1.61
CA VAL A 254 5.29 4.84 2.38
C VAL A 254 6.32 4.49 3.46
N VAL A 255 6.34 3.25 3.96
CA VAL A 255 7.36 2.75 4.90
C VAL A 255 8.71 2.66 4.18
N THR A 256 8.72 2.13 2.96
CA THR A 256 9.93 2.06 2.13
C THR A 256 10.40 3.46 1.72
N GLU A 257 9.49 4.37 1.37
CA GLU A 257 9.82 5.78 1.08
C GLU A 257 10.45 6.48 2.29
N ALA A 258 9.87 6.31 3.49
CA ALA A 258 10.42 6.87 4.72
C ALA A 258 11.80 6.28 5.03
N GLY A 259 11.97 4.96 4.84
CA GLY A 259 13.26 4.30 4.97
C GLY A 259 14.31 4.88 4.03
N ALA A 260 13.99 5.14 2.77
CA ALA A 260 14.87 5.80 1.81
C ALA A 260 15.28 7.20 2.27
N CYS A 261 14.39 7.92 2.98
CA CYS A 261 14.71 9.18 3.64
C CYS A 261 15.52 9.01 4.96
N GLY A 262 15.83 7.78 5.37
CA GLY A 262 16.50 7.48 6.63
C GLY A 262 15.59 7.59 7.86
N THR A 263 14.29 7.42 7.71
CA THR A 263 13.30 7.53 8.77
C THR A 263 12.70 6.16 9.06
N PRO A 264 12.89 5.61 10.28
CA PRO A 264 12.32 4.33 10.67
C PRO A 264 10.81 4.42 10.81
N ALA A 265 10.13 3.28 10.74
CA ALA A 265 8.69 3.22 10.93
C ALA A 265 8.31 2.53 12.24
N LEU A 266 7.27 3.05 12.90
CA LEU A 266 6.56 2.39 14.00
C LEU A 266 5.21 1.94 13.44
N VAL A 267 5.01 0.63 13.36
CA VAL A 267 3.86 0.06 12.64
C VAL A 267 3.09 -0.92 13.52
N TYR A 268 1.79 -1.00 13.29
CA TYR A 268 0.98 -2.07 13.88
C TYR A 268 1.35 -3.43 13.28
N ASP A 269 1.29 -4.47 14.12
CA ASP A 269 1.48 -5.87 13.71
C ASP A 269 0.24 -6.38 12.96
N VAL A 270 0.15 -6.00 11.68
CA VAL A 270 -0.93 -6.39 10.77
C VAL A 270 -0.34 -6.81 9.42
N PRO A 271 -1.08 -7.62 8.63
CA PRO A 271 -0.65 -8.02 7.29
C PRO A 271 -0.19 -6.84 6.44
N GLY A 272 0.91 -7.01 5.72
CA GLY A 272 1.54 -6.01 4.86
C GLY A 272 2.44 -5.03 5.62
N LEU A 273 2.01 -4.47 6.76
CA LEU A 273 2.88 -3.60 7.55
C LEU A 273 4.02 -4.40 8.21
N ARG A 274 3.72 -5.59 8.75
CA ARG A 274 4.77 -6.47 9.32
C ARG A 274 5.76 -6.96 8.29
N ASP A 275 5.37 -7.03 7.02
CA ASP A 275 6.25 -7.45 5.93
C ASP A 275 7.19 -6.32 5.49
N SER A 276 6.75 -5.06 5.63
CA SER A 276 7.52 -3.88 5.20
C SER A 276 8.57 -3.42 6.21
N VAL A 277 8.53 -3.93 7.45
CA VAL A 277 9.45 -3.55 8.53
C VAL A 277 10.19 -4.78 9.07
N ARG A 278 11.50 -4.69 9.16
CA ARG A 278 12.33 -5.60 9.97
C ARG A 278 12.35 -5.12 11.40
N HIS A 279 11.66 -5.88 12.28
CA HIS A 279 11.52 -5.50 13.69
C HIS A 279 12.88 -5.33 14.37
N GLN A 280 13.09 -4.19 15.05
CA GLN A 280 14.32 -3.76 15.72
C GLN A 280 15.55 -3.52 14.81
N GLU A 281 15.38 -3.67 13.48
CA GLU A 281 16.42 -3.36 12.49
C GLU A 281 16.06 -2.11 11.67
N SER A 282 14.87 -2.07 11.05
CA SER A 282 14.41 -0.95 10.21
C SER A 282 13.24 -0.17 10.82
N GLY A 283 12.72 -0.62 11.95
CA GLY A 283 11.59 -0.02 12.66
C GLY A 283 11.12 -0.88 13.82
N LEU A 284 9.98 -0.51 14.42
CA LEU A 284 9.36 -1.28 15.48
C LEU A 284 7.95 -1.73 15.06
N ILE A 285 7.70 -3.02 15.18
CA ILE A 285 6.37 -3.61 15.01
C ILE A 285 5.75 -3.72 16.41
N VAL A 286 4.55 -3.19 16.60
CA VAL A 286 3.85 -3.15 17.89
C VAL A 286 2.44 -3.71 17.79
N SER A 287 1.93 -4.24 18.87
CA SER A 287 0.54 -4.69 18.94
C SER A 287 -0.43 -3.57 18.60
N PRO A 288 -1.55 -3.85 17.88
CA PRO A 288 -2.46 -2.83 17.36
C PRO A 288 -3.24 -2.09 18.46
N SER A 289 -2.56 -1.24 19.22
CA SER A 289 -3.19 -0.35 20.21
C SER A 289 -2.44 0.99 20.33
N PRO A 290 -3.14 2.10 20.62
CA PRO A 290 -2.52 3.40 20.84
C PRO A 290 -1.45 3.39 21.92
N SER A 291 -1.67 2.67 23.03
CA SER A 291 -0.74 2.62 24.16
C SER A 291 0.60 1.94 23.81
N HIS A 292 0.57 0.86 23.01
CA HIS A 292 1.80 0.22 22.54
C HIS A 292 2.56 1.12 21.55
N LEU A 293 1.84 1.82 20.68
CA LEU A 293 2.46 2.79 19.76
C LEU A 293 3.10 3.95 20.54
N ALA A 294 2.39 4.51 21.54
CA ALA A 294 2.93 5.56 22.41
C ALA A 294 4.18 5.09 23.18
N SER A 295 4.20 3.86 23.66
CA SER A 295 5.37 3.26 24.31
C SER A 295 6.56 3.14 23.38
N ALA A 296 6.34 2.73 22.13
CA ALA A 296 7.38 2.68 21.11
C ALA A 296 7.91 4.10 20.76
N MET A 297 7.04 5.09 20.68
CA MET A 297 7.43 6.50 20.47
C MET A 297 8.32 7.00 21.61
N ARG A 298 7.93 6.76 22.88
CA ARG A 298 8.75 7.13 24.04
C ARG A 298 10.09 6.43 24.05
N ARG A 299 10.12 5.10 23.77
CA ARG A 299 11.35 4.33 23.67
C ARG A 299 12.31 4.91 22.65
N LEU A 300 11.79 5.31 21.48
CA LEU A 300 12.62 5.85 20.41
C LEU A 300 13.23 7.22 20.78
N VAL A 301 12.48 8.04 21.53
CA VAL A 301 12.96 9.35 22.01
C VAL A 301 13.97 9.19 23.14
N ALA A 302 13.75 8.23 24.03
CA ALA A 302 14.61 7.99 25.19
C ALA A 302 15.93 7.26 24.85
N ASP A 303 16.02 6.62 23.66
CA ASP A 303 17.18 5.83 23.23
C ASP A 303 17.70 6.33 21.85
N PRO A 304 18.51 7.41 21.83
CA PRO A 304 19.10 7.92 20.58
C PRO A 304 19.94 6.88 19.81
N PRO A 305 20.74 6.00 20.44
CA PRO A 305 21.41 4.91 19.76
C PRO A 305 20.45 3.95 19.02
N LEU A 306 19.32 3.60 19.62
CA LEU A 306 18.27 2.81 18.97
C LEU A 306 17.74 3.54 17.74
N GLN A 307 17.42 4.84 17.88
CA GLN A 307 16.89 5.65 16.79
C GLN A 307 17.87 5.70 15.61
N GLN A 308 19.17 5.91 15.86
CA GLN A 308 20.19 5.94 14.82
C GLN A 308 20.34 4.58 14.12
N ARG A 309 20.36 3.49 14.89
CA ARG A 309 20.42 2.13 14.36
C ARG A 309 19.22 1.81 13.46
N LEU A 310 18.01 2.12 13.94
CA LEU A 310 16.79 1.88 13.14
C LEU A 310 16.75 2.75 11.87
N ALA A 311 17.24 3.97 11.93
CA ALA A 311 17.33 4.86 10.78
C ALA A 311 18.30 4.33 9.70
N ALA A 312 19.48 3.86 10.12
CA ALA A 312 20.44 3.24 9.22
C ALA A 312 19.89 1.94 8.62
N GLY A 313 19.25 1.10 9.43
CA GLY A 313 18.61 -0.13 8.99
C GLY A 313 17.43 0.09 8.05
N ALA A 314 16.61 1.13 8.30
CA ALA A 314 15.51 1.50 7.41
C ALA A 314 16.03 1.94 6.03
N ARG A 315 17.11 2.72 6.00
CA ARG A 315 17.76 3.11 4.73
C ARG A 315 18.32 1.90 3.99
N ALA A 316 19.06 1.03 4.67
CA ALA A 316 19.60 -0.18 4.07
C ALA A 316 18.49 -1.11 3.55
N TRP A 317 17.42 -1.28 4.32
CA TRP A 317 16.27 -2.10 3.93
C TRP A 317 15.55 -1.52 2.70
N SER A 318 15.32 -0.20 2.65
CA SER A 318 14.69 0.45 1.50
C SER A 318 15.45 0.28 0.20
N GLN A 319 16.78 0.24 0.26
CA GLN A 319 17.65 0.07 -0.91
C GLN A 319 17.57 -1.33 -1.54
N THR A 320 17.03 -2.31 -0.82
CA THR A 320 16.81 -3.66 -1.39
C THR A 320 15.63 -3.71 -2.36
N PHE A 321 14.83 -2.65 -2.43
CA PHE A 321 13.62 -2.58 -3.26
C PHE A 321 13.80 -1.58 -4.42
N SER A 322 13.82 -2.08 -5.64
CA SER A 322 13.82 -1.24 -6.84
C SER A 322 12.70 -1.63 -7.80
N LEU A 323 12.17 -0.65 -8.52
CA LEU A 323 11.14 -0.89 -9.54
C LEU A 323 11.68 -1.72 -10.72
N ASP A 324 12.98 -1.63 -11.01
CA ASP A 324 13.61 -2.45 -12.06
C ASP A 324 13.63 -3.91 -11.66
N HIS A 325 14.06 -4.21 -10.44
CA HIS A 325 14.04 -5.56 -9.91
C HIS A 325 12.61 -6.13 -9.82
N SER A 326 11.65 -5.33 -9.34
CA SER A 326 10.23 -5.71 -9.31
C SER A 326 9.71 -6.12 -10.70
N ALA A 327 10.01 -5.32 -11.72
CA ALA A 327 9.58 -5.57 -13.08
C ALA A 327 10.24 -6.82 -13.68
N GLN A 328 11.51 -7.04 -13.40
CA GLN A 328 12.27 -8.22 -13.84
C GLN A 328 11.71 -9.50 -13.20
N VAL A 329 11.53 -9.51 -11.87
CA VAL A 329 11.00 -10.67 -11.14
C VAL A 329 9.60 -11.04 -11.64
N LEU A 330 8.71 -10.06 -11.77
CA LEU A 330 7.35 -10.33 -12.26
C LEU A 330 7.37 -10.84 -13.71
N ARG A 331 8.17 -10.22 -14.59
CA ARG A 331 8.29 -10.67 -15.99
C ARG A 331 8.85 -12.09 -16.10
N ALA A 332 9.93 -12.37 -15.37
CA ALA A 332 10.54 -13.71 -15.35
C ALA A 332 9.56 -14.78 -14.83
N ALA A 333 8.84 -14.51 -13.75
CA ALA A 333 7.84 -15.41 -13.19
C ALA A 333 6.67 -15.67 -14.17
N MET A 334 6.29 -14.67 -14.96
CA MET A 334 5.28 -14.83 -16.00
C MET A 334 5.77 -15.72 -17.15
N ILE A 335 7.01 -15.56 -17.59
CA ILE A 335 7.59 -16.37 -18.67
C ILE A 335 7.75 -17.83 -18.22
N ALA A 336 8.32 -18.05 -17.05
CA ALA A 336 8.52 -19.42 -16.50
C ALA A 336 7.22 -20.20 -16.27
N SER A 337 6.10 -19.53 -16.16
CA SER A 337 4.79 -20.19 -16.00
C SER A 337 4.20 -20.76 -17.29
N THR A 338 4.97 -20.83 -18.38
CA THR A 338 4.57 -21.36 -19.71
C THR A 338 5.19 -22.73 -20.01
N GLU A 339 6.21 -23.09 -19.26
CA GLU A 339 6.84 -24.43 -19.33
C GLU A 339 6.18 -25.40 -18.33
#